data_39fa4732873186625194e7d65bf67149
#
_entry.id   39fa4732873186625194e7d65bf67149
#
_cell.length_a   1.000
_cell.length_b   1.000
_cell.length_c   1.000
_cell.angle_alpha   90.00
_cell.angle_beta   90.00
_cell.angle_gamma   90.00
#
_symmetry.space_group_name_H-M   'P 1'
#
loop_
_entity.id
_entity.type
_entity.pdbx_description
1 polymer ?
#
loop_
_entity_poly.entity_id
_entity_poly.type
_entity_poly.pdbx_seq_one_letter_code
_entity_poly.pdbx_strand_id
1 'polypeptide(L)'
;MTINRRQFLKGASASAAVMAAPAFIGQAQAADALKMAVILDQTGGLDIYGRPMVDASHLAVEEINAAGGLLGKKIDLPVYDPQSTIQFYTQYATKAATSDRVDVVQAGITSASRESIRPLLSRYRTLYFYNTLYEGGVCDTNNYCTGSTPGQTVEKLVPYTMNKWGKKVYIIAADYNYGHITADWVQKYVRDNGGDPVETEFFPLDVTNFGPTIKKIQAAKPDMVMSALVGGAHVSFYRQYAAAGMNKSVPIASTTFGVGNEHLMISAEEGDGMIVAYSYFEEIDSPDN
;
A
#
# COMPACT_ATOMS: atom_id res chain seq x y z
N MET A 1 7.67 -7.07 84.11
CA MET A 1 8.86 -7.22 83.19
C MET A 1 9.24 -5.84 82.67
N THR A 2 10.23 -5.20 83.26
CA THR A 2 10.64 -3.86 82.88
C THR A 2 11.72 -3.97 81.80
N ILE A 3 11.42 -3.50 80.58
CA ILE A 3 12.36 -3.50 79.43
C ILE A 3 13.39 -2.42 79.73
N ASN A 4 14.66 -2.82 79.83
CA ASN A 4 15.79 -1.94 80.04
C ASN A 4 16.14 -1.09 78.81
N ARG A 5 16.46 0.19 78.98
CA ARG A 5 16.78 1.16 77.96
C ARG A 5 17.79 0.63 76.90
N ARG A 6 18.72 -0.23 77.33
CA ARG A 6 19.73 -0.86 76.46
C ARG A 6 19.13 -1.90 75.47
N GLN A 7 18.02 -2.57 75.90
CA GLN A 7 17.32 -3.53 75.05
C GLN A 7 16.44 -2.82 74.00
N PHE A 8 15.89 -1.66 74.39
CA PHE A 8 15.15 -0.80 73.41
C PHE A 8 16.03 -0.24 72.31
N LEU A 9 17.25 0.23 72.65
CA LEU A 9 18.19 0.75 71.69
C LEU A 9 18.75 -0.32 70.75
N LYS A 10 18.90 -1.57 71.20
CA LYS A 10 19.32 -2.68 70.33
C LYS A 10 18.20 -3.11 69.36
N GLY A 11 16.92 -3.02 69.76
CA GLY A 11 15.82 -3.25 68.86
C GLY A 11 15.60 -2.16 67.81
N ALA A 12 15.81 -0.90 68.18
CA ALA A 12 15.72 0.24 67.27
C ALA A 12 16.82 0.24 66.18
N SER A 13 18.03 -0.25 66.54
CA SER A 13 19.14 -0.34 65.57
C SER A 13 18.94 -1.44 64.52
N ALA A 14 18.22 -2.51 64.85
CA ALA A 14 17.92 -3.57 63.88
C ALA A 14 16.78 -3.18 62.89
N SER A 15 15.85 -2.31 63.32
CA SER A 15 14.78 -1.82 62.47
C SER A 15 15.23 -0.71 61.52
N ALA A 16 16.29 0.05 61.86
CA ALA A 16 16.82 1.08 60.97
C ALA A 16 17.69 0.53 59.84
N ALA A 17 18.27 -0.69 59.97
CA ALA A 17 19.05 -1.32 58.93
C ALA A 17 18.20 -1.90 57.76
N VAL A 18 16.92 -2.12 57.95
CA VAL A 18 16.02 -2.62 56.89
C VAL A 18 15.50 -1.50 55.99
N MET A 19 15.54 -0.23 56.46
CA MET A 19 15.10 0.92 55.66
C MET A 19 16.23 1.59 54.84
N ALA A 20 17.46 1.11 54.93
CA ALA A 20 18.61 1.63 54.18
C ALA A 20 19.05 0.68 53.06
N ALA A 21 18.24 -0.32 52.66
CA ALA A 21 18.47 -0.94 51.36
C ALA A 21 18.14 0.13 50.30
N PRO A 22 19.12 0.57 49.49
CA PRO A 22 18.75 1.37 48.33
C PRO A 22 17.74 0.53 47.55
N ALA A 23 16.51 1.04 47.40
CA ALA A 23 15.64 0.57 46.38
C ALA A 23 16.45 0.84 45.06
N PHE A 24 17.08 -0.18 44.55
CA PHE A 24 17.40 -0.25 43.14
C PHE A 24 16.06 -0.30 42.43
N ILE A 25 15.36 0.84 42.38
CA ILE A 25 14.50 1.15 41.25
C ILE A 25 15.48 1.21 40.12
N GLY A 26 15.74 0.06 39.49
CA GLY A 26 16.33 0.07 38.16
C GLY A 26 15.52 1.09 37.40
N GLN A 27 16.10 2.22 37.06
CA GLN A 27 15.54 3.02 36.00
C GLN A 27 15.32 2.02 34.90
N ALA A 28 14.07 1.64 34.68
CA ALA A 28 13.68 1.02 33.43
C ALA A 28 14.11 2.05 32.39
N GLN A 29 15.31 1.87 31.87
CA GLN A 29 15.80 2.63 30.73
C GLN A 29 14.71 2.38 29.71
N ALA A 30 13.95 3.42 29.38
CA ALA A 30 12.91 3.31 28.38
C ALA A 30 13.60 2.64 27.19
N ALA A 31 13.22 1.39 26.91
CA ALA A 31 13.84 0.67 25.81
C ALA A 31 13.68 1.57 24.58
N ASP A 32 14.78 1.89 23.90
CA ASP A 32 14.73 2.76 22.73
C ASP A 32 13.60 2.27 21.83
N ALA A 33 12.67 3.18 21.47
CA ALA A 33 11.56 2.83 20.61
C ALA A 33 12.08 2.33 19.26
N LEU A 34 11.39 1.36 18.67
CA LEU A 34 11.59 1.02 17.26
C LEU A 34 10.99 2.14 16.42
N LYS A 35 11.76 2.69 15.50
CA LYS A 35 11.29 3.78 14.63
C LYS A 35 10.90 3.23 13.28
N MET A 36 9.64 3.39 12.89
CA MET A 36 9.10 3.02 11.59
C MET A 36 8.61 4.27 10.86
N ALA A 37 9.32 4.74 9.85
CA ALA A 37 8.85 5.87 9.05
C ALA A 37 7.80 5.43 8.04
N VAL A 38 6.73 6.20 7.92
CA VAL A 38 5.73 6.09 6.86
C VAL A 38 5.89 7.25 5.89
N ILE A 39 6.13 6.97 4.60
CA ILE A 39 6.27 7.97 3.54
C ILE A 39 5.22 7.66 2.47
N LEU A 40 4.02 8.19 2.65
CA LEU A 40 2.84 7.93 1.84
C LEU A 40 2.08 9.22 1.57
N ASP A 41 1.51 9.34 0.38
CA ASP A 41 0.82 10.55 -0.07
C ASP A 41 -0.47 10.79 0.73
N GLN A 42 -0.48 11.82 1.55
CA GLN A 42 -1.68 12.30 2.24
C GLN A 42 -2.35 13.44 1.45
N THR A 43 -1.61 14.05 0.54
CA THR A 43 -2.05 15.05 -0.41
C THR A 43 -1.51 14.76 -1.81
N GLY A 44 -2.06 15.44 -2.83
CA GLY A 44 -1.69 15.20 -4.24
C GLY A 44 -2.59 14.17 -4.92
N GLY A 45 -2.22 13.75 -6.13
CA GLY A 45 -3.06 12.90 -6.98
C GLY A 45 -3.15 11.43 -6.55
N LEU A 46 -2.36 11.00 -5.56
CA LEU A 46 -2.33 9.62 -5.05
C LEU A 46 -2.80 9.52 -3.59
N ASP A 47 -3.35 10.60 -3.03
CA ASP A 47 -3.84 10.63 -1.64
C ASP A 47 -4.98 9.64 -1.39
N ILE A 48 -5.74 9.31 -2.42
CA ILE A 48 -6.78 8.28 -2.39
C ILE A 48 -6.26 6.90 -1.92
N TYR A 49 -5.00 6.60 -2.20
CA TYR A 49 -4.32 5.40 -1.70
C TYR A 49 -3.56 5.66 -0.40
N GLY A 50 -2.86 6.79 -0.33
CA GLY A 50 -1.94 7.07 0.76
C GLY A 50 -2.62 7.29 2.10
N ARG A 51 -3.73 8.00 2.15
CA ARG A 51 -4.48 8.25 3.41
C ARG A 51 -4.94 6.96 4.08
N PRO A 52 -5.67 6.05 3.41
CA PRO A 52 -6.07 4.79 4.05
C PRO A 52 -4.87 3.94 4.51
N MET A 53 -3.75 3.97 3.77
CA MET A 53 -2.54 3.25 4.17
C MET A 53 -1.89 3.86 5.42
N VAL A 54 -1.91 5.20 5.57
CA VAL A 54 -1.44 5.89 6.79
C VAL A 54 -2.33 5.53 7.97
N ASP A 55 -3.66 5.58 7.80
CA ASP A 55 -4.63 5.24 8.86
C ASP A 55 -4.46 3.77 9.31
N ALA A 56 -4.32 2.84 8.37
CA ALA A 56 -4.06 1.44 8.67
C ALA A 56 -2.71 1.24 9.40
N SER A 57 -1.68 2.02 9.05
CA SER A 57 -0.38 1.98 9.74
C SER A 57 -0.48 2.49 11.18
N HIS A 58 -1.26 3.55 11.42
CA HIS A 58 -1.54 4.03 12.78
C HIS A 58 -2.30 2.99 13.60
N LEU A 59 -3.37 2.41 13.05
CA LEU A 59 -4.15 1.37 13.74
C LEU A 59 -3.27 0.18 14.13
N ALA A 60 -2.50 -0.36 13.18
CA ALA A 60 -1.60 -1.49 13.44
C ALA A 60 -0.57 -1.18 14.54
N VAL A 61 0.02 0.03 14.51
CA VAL A 61 0.99 0.45 15.53
C VAL A 61 0.32 0.67 16.89
N GLU A 62 -0.89 1.20 16.95
CA GLU A 62 -1.64 1.33 18.19
C GLU A 62 -1.92 -0.03 18.82
N GLU A 63 -2.39 -1.01 18.03
CA GLU A 63 -2.65 -2.37 18.50
C GLU A 63 -1.38 -3.07 19.01
N ILE A 64 -0.30 -3.02 18.23
CA ILE A 64 1.00 -3.59 18.61
C ILE A 64 1.51 -2.92 19.89
N ASN A 65 1.42 -1.61 19.98
CA ASN A 65 1.85 -0.86 21.15
C ASN A 65 0.98 -1.15 22.36
N ALA A 66 -0.33 -1.32 22.22
CA ALA A 66 -1.24 -1.72 23.30
C ALA A 66 -0.90 -3.12 23.81
N ALA A 67 -0.56 -4.05 22.90
CA ALA A 67 -0.14 -5.42 23.26
C ALA A 67 1.26 -5.51 23.90
N GLY A 68 1.97 -4.40 24.12
CA GLY A 68 3.29 -4.38 24.76
C GLY A 68 4.45 -4.00 23.83
N GLY A 69 4.17 -3.75 22.56
CA GLY A 69 5.16 -3.39 21.54
C GLY A 69 5.79 -4.60 20.86
N LEU A 70 6.74 -4.33 19.99
CA LEU A 70 7.48 -5.34 19.25
C LEU A 70 8.85 -5.59 19.92
N LEU A 71 9.18 -6.83 20.25
CA LEU A 71 10.41 -7.19 20.95
C LEU A 71 10.60 -6.41 22.29
N GLY A 72 9.48 -6.10 22.99
CA GLY A 72 9.50 -5.33 24.22
C GLY A 72 9.70 -3.81 24.04
N LYS A 73 9.69 -3.32 22.82
CA LYS A 73 9.84 -1.90 22.48
C LYS A 73 8.56 -1.36 21.86
N LYS A 74 8.20 -0.14 22.20
CA LYS A 74 7.12 0.58 21.50
C LYS A 74 7.59 0.99 20.11
N ILE A 75 6.66 1.09 19.18
CA ILE A 75 6.91 1.62 17.83
C ILE A 75 6.62 3.12 17.83
N ASP A 76 7.58 3.91 17.39
CA ASP A 76 7.43 5.32 17.04
C ASP A 76 7.22 5.44 15.53
N LEU A 77 6.17 6.15 15.11
CA LEU A 77 5.68 6.17 13.73
C LEU A 77 5.73 7.59 13.13
N PRO A 78 6.91 8.15 12.78
CA PRO A 78 6.97 9.40 12.04
C PRO A 78 6.35 9.24 10.65
N VAL A 79 5.43 10.14 10.28
CA VAL A 79 4.73 10.15 9.00
C VAL A 79 5.16 11.35 8.18
N TYR A 80 5.43 11.12 6.90
CA TYR A 80 5.83 12.13 5.91
C TYR A 80 4.89 12.09 4.72
N ASP A 81 4.46 13.26 4.26
CA ASP A 81 3.62 13.44 3.08
C ASP A 81 4.45 13.89 1.87
N PRO A 82 4.74 13.01 0.91
CA PRO A 82 5.50 13.37 -0.29
C PRO A 82 4.67 14.09 -1.35
N GLN A 83 3.36 14.31 -1.15
CA GLN A 83 2.49 15.11 -2.02
C GLN A 83 2.50 14.64 -3.48
N SER A 84 2.59 13.34 -3.71
CA SER A 84 2.72 12.69 -5.04
C SER A 84 3.92 13.19 -5.87
N THR A 85 4.96 13.69 -5.19
CA THR A 85 6.15 14.29 -5.82
C THR A 85 7.39 13.44 -5.54
N ILE A 86 8.04 12.92 -6.56
CA ILE A 86 9.21 12.02 -6.45
C ILE A 86 10.36 12.64 -5.66
N GLN A 87 10.60 13.95 -5.81
CA GLN A 87 11.64 14.66 -5.05
C GLN A 87 11.40 14.59 -3.54
N PHE A 88 10.15 14.72 -3.10
CA PHE A 88 9.82 14.64 -1.68
C PHE A 88 9.97 13.21 -1.13
N TYR A 89 9.63 12.18 -1.93
CA TYR A 89 9.95 10.80 -1.55
C TYR A 89 11.44 10.63 -1.27
N THR A 90 12.29 11.09 -2.18
CA THR A 90 13.76 11.02 -2.02
C THR A 90 14.25 11.82 -0.82
N GLN A 91 13.71 13.03 -0.62
CA GLN A 91 14.05 13.90 0.50
C GLN A 91 13.69 13.26 1.85
N TYR A 92 12.47 12.76 1.98
CA TYR A 92 12.00 12.14 3.22
C TYR A 92 12.66 10.79 3.50
N ALA A 93 12.91 9.97 2.48
CA ALA A 93 13.67 8.74 2.65
C ALA A 93 15.12 9.02 3.12
N THR A 94 15.74 10.07 2.57
CA THR A 94 17.07 10.51 3.03
C THR A 94 17.01 10.95 4.49
N LYS A 95 16.03 11.79 4.85
CA LYS A 95 15.84 12.27 6.22
C LYS A 95 15.60 11.11 7.18
N ALA A 96 14.71 10.20 6.85
CA ALA A 96 14.38 9.03 7.66
C ALA A 96 15.62 8.17 7.93
N ALA A 97 16.42 7.87 6.89
CA ALA A 97 17.59 7.02 7.01
C ALA A 97 18.77 7.69 7.72
N THR A 98 18.98 9.01 7.54
CA THR A 98 20.21 9.68 8.02
C THR A 98 20.00 10.50 9.29
N SER A 99 18.97 11.34 9.34
CA SER A 99 18.69 12.26 10.46
C SER A 99 17.89 11.59 11.55
N ASP A 100 16.76 10.96 11.18
CA ASP A 100 15.85 10.34 12.15
C ASP A 100 16.30 8.94 12.54
N ARG A 101 17.16 8.32 11.70
CA ARG A 101 17.76 7.00 11.91
C ARG A 101 16.70 5.95 12.24
N VAL A 102 15.73 5.83 11.35
CA VAL A 102 14.65 4.86 11.51
C VAL A 102 15.14 3.43 11.21
N ASP A 103 14.55 2.46 11.89
CA ASP A 103 14.86 1.05 11.68
C ASP A 103 14.20 0.51 10.40
N VAL A 104 13.00 1.02 10.10
CA VAL A 104 12.15 0.55 9.00
C VAL A 104 11.50 1.72 8.29
N VAL A 105 11.34 1.60 6.98
CA VAL A 105 10.56 2.52 6.15
C VAL A 105 9.44 1.75 5.45
N GLN A 106 8.21 2.21 5.60
CA GLN A 106 7.07 1.84 4.77
C GLN A 106 6.81 3.01 3.82
N ALA A 107 6.91 2.80 2.52
CA ALA A 107 6.86 3.93 1.61
C ALA A 107 6.45 3.56 0.19
N GLY A 108 5.98 4.57 -0.54
CA GLY A 108 5.74 4.51 -1.96
C GLY A 108 4.38 3.96 -2.35
N ILE A 109 3.79 4.57 -3.36
CA ILE A 109 2.54 4.11 -3.96
C ILE A 109 2.80 3.63 -5.39
N THR A 110 3.71 4.28 -6.11
CA THR A 110 4.08 3.89 -7.47
C THR A 110 5.44 3.21 -7.53
N SER A 111 5.68 2.40 -8.57
CA SER A 111 7.01 1.85 -8.84
C SER A 111 8.05 2.97 -9.06
N ALA A 112 7.64 4.12 -9.59
CA ALA A 112 8.53 5.27 -9.74
C ALA A 112 9.01 5.79 -8.37
N SER A 113 8.13 5.93 -7.37
CA SER A 113 8.52 6.31 -6.02
C SER A 113 9.37 5.23 -5.37
N ARG A 114 9.01 3.93 -5.51
CA ARG A 114 9.80 2.81 -5.00
C ARG A 114 11.24 2.84 -5.54
N GLU A 115 11.40 2.92 -6.86
CA GLU A 115 12.72 2.88 -7.48
C GLU A 115 13.56 4.14 -7.21
N SER A 116 12.93 5.28 -6.91
CA SER A 116 13.65 6.50 -6.53
C SER A 116 14.29 6.41 -5.14
N ILE A 117 13.68 5.67 -4.21
CA ILE A 117 14.14 5.58 -2.82
C ILE A 117 14.83 4.26 -2.47
N ARG A 118 14.51 3.17 -3.17
CA ARG A 118 15.07 1.83 -2.91
C ARG A 118 16.61 1.81 -2.88
N PRO A 119 17.36 2.34 -3.89
CA PRO A 119 18.81 2.33 -3.85
C PRO A 119 19.40 3.14 -2.69
N LEU A 120 18.70 4.21 -2.28
CA LEU A 120 19.09 5.06 -1.16
C LEU A 120 18.94 4.29 0.15
N LEU A 121 17.78 3.70 0.41
CA LEU A 121 17.52 2.94 1.63
C LEU A 121 18.42 1.71 1.72
N SER A 122 18.69 1.02 0.60
CA SER A 122 19.65 -0.07 0.52
C SER A 122 21.07 0.38 0.91
N ARG A 123 21.52 1.56 0.42
CA ARG A 123 22.81 2.14 0.77
C ARG A 123 22.96 2.39 2.27
N TYR A 124 21.90 2.83 2.95
CA TYR A 124 21.89 3.06 4.40
C TYR A 124 21.51 1.82 5.21
N ARG A 125 21.25 0.67 4.53
CA ARG A 125 20.83 -0.58 5.16
C ARG A 125 19.56 -0.44 6.00
N THR A 126 18.66 0.45 5.59
CA THR A 126 17.36 0.64 6.19
C THR A 126 16.36 -0.34 5.56
N LEU A 127 15.64 -1.11 6.35
CA LEU A 127 14.61 -2.01 5.85
C LEU A 127 13.51 -1.21 5.17
N TYR A 128 13.08 -1.67 4.01
CA TYR A 128 12.07 -1.00 3.20
C TYR A 128 10.92 -1.94 2.85
N PHE A 129 9.71 -1.55 3.20
CA PHE A 129 8.48 -2.26 2.84
C PHE A 129 7.67 -1.42 1.84
N TYR A 130 7.42 -2.00 0.68
CA TYR A 130 6.55 -1.47 -0.37
C TYR A 130 5.25 -2.29 -0.39
N ASN A 131 4.14 -1.67 0.01
CA ASN A 131 2.90 -2.37 0.36
C ASN A 131 1.78 -2.20 -0.68
N THR A 132 2.06 -1.61 -1.83
CA THR A 132 1.09 -1.47 -2.92
C THR A 132 1.23 -2.56 -3.98
N LEU A 133 0.33 -2.57 -4.95
CA LEU A 133 0.38 -3.45 -6.10
C LEU A 133 1.78 -3.42 -6.73
N TYR A 134 2.26 -4.57 -7.16
CA TYR A 134 3.65 -4.77 -7.53
C TYR A 134 3.76 -5.51 -8.86
N GLU A 135 4.49 -4.93 -9.80
CA GLU A 135 4.68 -5.50 -11.14
C GLU A 135 5.67 -6.66 -11.20
N GLY A 136 6.41 -6.92 -10.13
CA GLY A 136 7.46 -7.93 -10.08
C GLY A 136 8.87 -7.36 -10.35
N GLY A 137 9.89 -8.21 -10.23
CA GLY A 137 11.26 -7.95 -10.68
C GLY A 137 12.19 -7.23 -9.70
N VAL A 138 11.74 -6.81 -8.51
CA VAL A 138 12.65 -6.26 -7.50
C VAL A 138 13.49 -7.38 -6.87
N CYS A 139 14.80 -7.21 -6.92
CA CYS A 139 15.76 -8.10 -6.27
C CYS A 139 16.68 -7.26 -5.38
N ASP A 140 16.31 -7.11 -4.11
CA ASP A 140 17.05 -6.31 -3.12
C ASP A 140 16.86 -6.92 -1.74
N THR A 141 17.95 -7.09 -1.00
CA THR A 141 17.94 -7.73 0.33
C THR A 141 17.29 -6.86 1.41
N ASN A 142 17.16 -5.57 1.18
CA ASN A 142 16.56 -4.62 2.12
C ASN A 142 15.16 -4.14 1.69
N ASN A 143 14.64 -4.60 0.54
CA ASN A 143 13.33 -4.21 0.04
C ASN A 143 12.37 -5.40 -0.01
N TYR A 144 11.25 -5.25 0.66
CA TYR A 144 10.16 -6.24 0.72
C TYR A 144 8.91 -5.68 0.05
N CYS A 145 8.53 -6.25 -1.09
CA CYS A 145 7.28 -5.93 -1.78
C CYS A 145 6.20 -6.91 -1.32
N THR A 146 5.18 -6.41 -0.64
CA THR A 146 4.10 -7.23 -0.05
C THR A 146 2.82 -7.23 -0.87
N GLY A 147 2.74 -6.36 -1.89
CA GLY A 147 1.59 -6.26 -2.77
C GLY A 147 1.46 -7.44 -3.75
N SER A 148 0.24 -7.63 -4.27
CA SER A 148 -0.05 -8.68 -5.25
C SER A 148 0.67 -8.42 -6.58
N THR A 149 1.20 -9.48 -7.16
CA THR A 149 1.87 -9.48 -8.47
C THR A 149 0.89 -9.84 -9.60
N PRO A 150 1.22 -9.57 -10.88
CA PRO A 150 0.41 -9.99 -12.02
C PRO A 150 0.13 -11.49 -12.07
N GLY A 151 1.05 -12.35 -11.59
CA GLY A 151 0.81 -13.78 -11.46
C GLY A 151 -0.28 -14.15 -10.45
N GLN A 152 -0.60 -13.27 -9.52
CA GLN A 152 -1.68 -13.46 -8.55
C GLN A 152 -3.02 -12.85 -8.99
N THR A 153 -2.98 -11.82 -9.83
CA THR A 153 -4.15 -11.07 -10.29
C THR A 153 -4.47 -11.33 -11.76
N VAL A 154 -3.61 -10.91 -12.68
CA VAL A 154 -3.82 -10.94 -14.14
C VAL A 154 -3.95 -12.38 -14.65
N GLU A 155 -3.13 -13.31 -14.16
CA GLU A 155 -3.14 -14.73 -14.55
C GLU A 155 -4.51 -15.39 -14.36
N LYS A 156 -5.26 -14.98 -13.34
CA LYS A 156 -6.60 -15.52 -13.06
C LYS A 156 -7.70 -14.70 -13.71
N LEU A 157 -7.55 -13.38 -13.70
CA LEU A 157 -8.56 -12.46 -14.21
C LEU A 157 -8.76 -12.58 -15.72
N VAL A 158 -7.66 -12.62 -16.49
CA VAL A 158 -7.72 -12.63 -17.95
C VAL A 158 -8.46 -13.87 -18.50
N PRO A 159 -8.10 -15.11 -18.16
CA PRO A 159 -8.84 -16.28 -18.65
C PRO A 159 -10.30 -16.28 -18.21
N TYR A 160 -10.57 -15.87 -16.97
CA TYR A 160 -11.93 -15.82 -16.44
C TYR A 160 -12.81 -14.86 -17.27
N THR A 161 -12.33 -13.65 -17.51
CA THR A 161 -13.09 -12.63 -18.25
C THR A 161 -13.18 -12.93 -19.73
N MET A 162 -12.14 -13.49 -20.33
CA MET A 162 -12.18 -13.96 -21.73
C MET A 162 -13.21 -15.07 -21.94
N ASN A 163 -13.33 -16.01 -20.99
CA ASN A 163 -14.38 -17.07 -21.07
C ASN A 163 -15.78 -16.49 -20.92
N LYS A 164 -15.92 -15.40 -20.17
CA LYS A 164 -17.21 -14.77 -19.91
C LYS A 164 -17.66 -13.82 -21.03
N TRP A 165 -16.73 -13.06 -21.63
CA TRP A 165 -17.08 -11.93 -22.49
C TRP A 165 -16.58 -12.07 -23.93
N GLY A 166 -15.48 -12.80 -24.14
CA GLY A 166 -14.86 -12.95 -25.45
C GLY A 166 -13.35 -12.69 -25.45
N LYS A 167 -12.74 -12.77 -26.64
CA LYS A 167 -11.30 -12.91 -26.75
C LYS A 167 -10.58 -11.67 -27.29
N LYS A 168 -11.31 -10.65 -27.74
CA LYS A 168 -10.72 -9.38 -28.21
C LYS A 168 -10.61 -8.40 -27.05
N VAL A 169 -9.40 -8.11 -26.65
CA VAL A 169 -9.11 -7.34 -25.42
C VAL A 169 -8.48 -6.01 -25.77
N TYR A 170 -9.11 -4.92 -25.36
CA TYR A 170 -8.52 -3.58 -25.41
C TYR A 170 -7.87 -3.27 -24.06
N ILE A 171 -6.63 -2.81 -24.03
CA ILE A 171 -5.87 -2.60 -22.79
C ILE A 171 -5.64 -1.10 -22.60
N ILE A 172 -5.94 -0.61 -21.41
CA ILE A 172 -5.63 0.74 -20.95
C ILE A 172 -4.82 0.66 -19.65
N ALA A 173 -3.72 1.39 -19.56
CA ALA A 173 -2.83 1.31 -18.42
C ALA A 173 -2.21 2.67 -18.08
N ALA A 174 -1.70 2.83 -16.86
CA ALA A 174 -0.95 4.01 -16.47
C ALA A 174 0.42 4.07 -17.14
N ASP A 175 0.87 5.26 -17.52
CA ASP A 175 2.14 5.48 -18.24
C ASP A 175 3.33 5.54 -17.28
N TYR A 176 3.66 4.41 -16.64
CA TYR A 176 4.87 4.18 -15.86
C TYR A 176 5.12 2.66 -15.69
N ASN A 177 6.24 2.27 -15.08
CA ASN A 177 6.69 0.87 -15.02
C ASN A 177 5.60 -0.14 -14.67
N TYR A 178 4.80 0.14 -13.64
CA TYR A 178 3.71 -0.76 -13.24
C TYR A 178 2.70 -0.98 -14.40
N GLY A 179 2.24 0.10 -15.03
CA GLY A 179 1.26 0.01 -16.10
C GLY A 179 1.82 -0.71 -17.33
N HIS A 180 3.05 -0.38 -17.73
CA HIS A 180 3.70 -1.04 -18.89
C HIS A 180 3.89 -2.54 -18.65
N ILE A 181 4.50 -2.92 -17.53
CA ILE A 181 4.76 -4.33 -17.20
C ILE A 181 3.46 -5.11 -16.98
N THR A 182 2.46 -4.50 -16.33
CA THR A 182 1.15 -5.13 -16.16
C THR A 182 0.45 -5.32 -17.51
N ALA A 183 0.53 -4.35 -18.43
CA ALA A 183 -0.01 -4.49 -19.78
C ALA A 183 0.67 -5.62 -20.56
N ASP A 184 1.99 -5.77 -20.42
CA ASP A 184 2.74 -6.88 -21.04
C ASP A 184 2.26 -8.24 -20.50
N TRP A 185 2.01 -8.35 -19.19
CA TRP A 185 1.43 -9.55 -18.59
C TRP A 185 0.01 -9.81 -19.10
N VAL A 186 -0.83 -8.79 -19.21
CA VAL A 186 -2.18 -8.91 -19.78
C VAL A 186 -2.10 -9.42 -21.21
N GLN A 187 -1.28 -8.79 -22.06
CA GLN A 187 -1.08 -9.21 -23.44
C GLN A 187 -0.60 -10.65 -23.55
N LYS A 188 0.35 -11.05 -22.68
CA LYS A 188 0.85 -12.42 -22.62
C LYS A 188 -0.29 -13.39 -22.30
N TYR A 189 -1.02 -13.18 -21.24
CA TYR A 189 -2.11 -14.09 -20.84
C TYR A 189 -3.27 -14.10 -21.83
N VAL A 190 -3.57 -12.99 -22.48
CA VAL A 190 -4.54 -12.93 -23.58
C VAL A 190 -4.10 -13.86 -24.72
N ARG A 191 -2.86 -13.76 -25.18
CA ARG A 191 -2.31 -14.60 -26.28
C ARG A 191 -2.22 -16.06 -25.86
N ASP A 192 -1.74 -16.35 -24.66
CA ASP A 192 -1.59 -17.73 -24.12
C ASP A 192 -2.96 -18.46 -24.05
N ASN A 193 -4.05 -17.70 -23.88
CA ASN A 193 -5.42 -18.23 -23.86
C ASN A 193 -6.16 -18.10 -25.23
N GLY A 194 -5.41 -17.86 -26.30
CA GLY A 194 -5.93 -17.81 -27.66
C GLY A 194 -6.81 -16.59 -27.94
N GLY A 195 -6.53 -15.48 -27.27
CA GLY A 195 -7.17 -14.17 -27.48
C GLY A 195 -6.31 -13.21 -28.32
N ASP A 196 -6.88 -12.06 -28.62
CA ASP A 196 -6.31 -11.00 -29.42
C ASP A 196 -6.26 -9.69 -28.58
N PRO A 197 -5.06 -9.21 -28.17
CA PRO A 197 -4.91 -7.87 -27.59
C PRO A 197 -4.92 -6.84 -28.72
N VAL A 198 -6.10 -6.32 -29.03
CA VAL A 198 -6.36 -5.48 -30.22
C VAL A 198 -5.70 -4.12 -30.19
N GLU A 199 -5.51 -3.54 -29.01
CA GLU A 199 -4.85 -2.24 -28.79
C GLU A 199 -4.38 -2.12 -27.35
N THR A 200 -3.32 -1.34 -27.12
CA THR A 200 -2.84 -0.97 -25.78
C THR A 200 -2.53 0.52 -25.74
N GLU A 201 -3.14 1.25 -24.82
CA GLU A 201 -2.89 2.68 -24.61
C GLU A 201 -2.39 2.95 -23.19
N PHE A 202 -1.44 3.89 -23.09
CA PHE A 202 -0.87 4.32 -21.82
C PHE A 202 -1.23 5.76 -21.50
N PHE A 203 -1.49 6.07 -20.23
CA PHE A 203 -1.99 7.37 -19.79
C PHE A 203 -1.21 7.90 -18.60
N PRO A 204 -0.82 9.20 -18.62
CA PRO A 204 -0.34 9.88 -17.43
C PRO A 204 -1.34 9.79 -16.27
N LEU A 205 -0.84 9.87 -15.03
CA LEU A 205 -1.69 9.74 -13.84
C LEU A 205 -2.73 10.87 -13.67
N ASP A 206 -2.46 12.02 -14.28
CA ASP A 206 -3.29 13.23 -14.23
C ASP A 206 -4.23 13.39 -15.43
N VAL A 207 -4.32 12.38 -16.31
CA VAL A 207 -5.23 12.43 -17.46
C VAL A 207 -6.69 12.52 -17.02
N THR A 208 -7.43 13.41 -17.63
CA THR A 208 -8.86 13.62 -17.34
C THR A 208 -9.77 13.46 -18.57
N ASN A 209 -9.22 13.45 -19.79
CA ASN A 209 -9.99 13.36 -21.03
C ASN A 209 -9.74 12.03 -21.73
N PHE A 210 -10.74 11.18 -21.74
CA PHE A 210 -10.74 9.86 -22.40
C PHE A 210 -11.61 9.78 -23.66
N GLY A 211 -12.18 10.89 -24.11
CA GLY A 211 -13.03 10.93 -25.30
C GLY A 211 -12.38 10.31 -26.55
N PRO A 212 -11.11 10.62 -26.89
CA PRO A 212 -10.41 9.99 -28.02
C PRO A 212 -10.27 8.47 -27.87
N THR A 213 -9.91 7.99 -26.66
CA THR A 213 -9.77 6.56 -26.36
C THR A 213 -11.11 5.82 -26.48
N ILE A 214 -12.18 6.41 -25.95
CA ILE A 214 -13.53 5.83 -26.08
C ILE A 214 -13.92 5.66 -27.53
N LYS A 215 -13.62 6.63 -28.41
CA LYS A 215 -13.85 6.51 -29.85
C LYS A 215 -13.02 5.39 -30.48
N LYS A 216 -11.77 5.20 -30.07
CA LYS A 216 -10.93 4.08 -30.53
C LYS A 216 -11.51 2.74 -30.09
N ILE A 217 -11.96 2.61 -28.84
CA ILE A 217 -12.61 1.40 -28.33
C ILE A 217 -13.85 1.11 -29.15
N GLN A 218 -14.70 2.11 -29.44
CA GLN A 218 -15.88 1.96 -30.30
C GLN A 218 -15.53 1.46 -31.71
N ALA A 219 -14.43 1.97 -32.29
CA ALA A 219 -13.96 1.58 -33.61
C ALA A 219 -13.36 0.16 -33.63
N ALA A 220 -12.59 -0.20 -32.61
CA ALA A 220 -11.92 -1.49 -32.48
C ALA A 220 -12.90 -2.63 -32.16
N LYS A 221 -14.05 -2.33 -31.57
CA LYS A 221 -15.10 -3.31 -31.20
C LYS A 221 -14.52 -4.49 -30.42
N PRO A 222 -13.82 -4.27 -29.30
CA PRO A 222 -13.32 -5.34 -28.47
C PRO A 222 -14.49 -6.03 -27.73
N ASP A 223 -14.23 -7.23 -27.23
CA ASP A 223 -15.18 -7.95 -26.38
C ASP A 223 -15.14 -7.43 -24.94
N MET A 224 -14.01 -6.85 -24.52
CA MET A 224 -13.83 -6.24 -23.22
C MET A 224 -12.68 -5.24 -23.19
N VAL A 225 -12.67 -4.40 -22.14
CA VAL A 225 -11.52 -3.55 -21.78
C VAL A 225 -10.86 -4.13 -20.53
N MET A 226 -9.53 -4.26 -20.57
CA MET A 226 -8.69 -4.54 -19.40
C MET A 226 -8.04 -3.25 -18.93
N SER A 227 -8.34 -2.83 -17.70
CA SER A 227 -7.88 -1.57 -17.13
C SER A 227 -6.83 -1.80 -16.03
N ALA A 228 -5.66 -1.21 -16.23
CA ALA A 228 -4.61 -1.03 -15.23
C ALA A 228 -4.31 0.48 -15.06
N LEU A 229 -5.36 1.32 -15.11
CA LEU A 229 -5.28 2.73 -14.75
C LEU A 229 -4.98 2.89 -13.26
N VAL A 230 -4.50 4.06 -12.85
CA VAL A 230 -4.15 4.37 -11.46
C VAL A 230 -4.59 5.78 -11.11
N GLY A 231 -5.04 5.99 -9.87
CA GLY A 231 -5.41 7.29 -9.35
C GLY A 231 -6.68 7.88 -9.94
N GLY A 232 -6.73 9.19 -10.07
CA GLY A 232 -7.90 9.93 -10.57
C GLY A 232 -8.30 9.60 -12.01
N ALA A 233 -7.40 8.99 -12.80
CA ALA A 233 -7.68 8.52 -14.14
C ALA A 233 -8.82 7.48 -14.17
N HIS A 234 -8.97 6.64 -13.14
CA HIS A 234 -10.09 5.70 -13.01
C HIS A 234 -11.43 6.41 -13.10
N VAL A 235 -11.67 7.36 -12.19
CA VAL A 235 -12.94 8.07 -12.08
C VAL A 235 -13.26 8.81 -13.39
N SER A 236 -12.24 9.45 -13.97
CA SER A 236 -12.38 10.17 -15.23
C SER A 236 -12.76 9.24 -16.40
N PHE A 237 -12.11 8.07 -16.50
CA PHE A 237 -12.40 7.10 -17.55
C PHE A 237 -13.80 6.49 -17.39
N TYR A 238 -14.11 5.94 -16.22
CA TYR A 238 -15.34 5.19 -16.01
C TYR A 238 -16.59 6.05 -16.16
N ARG A 239 -16.57 7.30 -15.68
CA ARG A 239 -17.67 8.25 -15.91
C ARG A 239 -17.90 8.55 -17.39
N GLN A 240 -16.83 8.87 -18.14
CA GLN A 240 -16.93 9.16 -19.56
C GLN A 240 -17.33 7.92 -20.36
N TYR A 241 -16.85 6.74 -19.96
CA TYR A 241 -17.20 5.47 -20.58
C TYR A 241 -18.66 5.13 -20.41
N ALA A 242 -19.20 5.28 -19.21
CA ALA A 242 -20.61 5.10 -18.92
C ALA A 242 -21.48 6.16 -19.61
N ALA A 243 -21.07 7.43 -19.60
CA ALA A 243 -21.78 8.51 -20.30
C ALA A 243 -21.87 8.28 -21.82
N ALA A 244 -20.88 7.57 -22.39
CA ALA A 244 -20.93 7.13 -23.79
C ALA A 244 -21.75 5.83 -24.01
N GLY A 245 -22.35 5.27 -22.97
CA GLY A 245 -23.13 4.02 -23.00
C GLY A 245 -22.29 2.75 -23.21
N MET A 246 -20.96 2.88 -23.12
CA MET A 246 -20.05 1.78 -23.44
C MET A 246 -20.06 0.67 -22.39
N ASN A 247 -20.27 0.98 -21.11
CA ASN A 247 -20.35 0.00 -20.02
C ASN A 247 -21.48 -1.03 -20.19
N LYS A 248 -22.50 -0.71 -21.00
CA LYS A 248 -23.61 -1.62 -21.35
C LYS A 248 -23.28 -2.58 -22.50
N SER A 249 -22.24 -2.30 -23.28
CA SER A 249 -21.90 -3.05 -24.49
C SER A 249 -20.53 -3.71 -24.45
N VAL A 250 -19.54 -3.09 -23.80
CA VAL A 250 -18.19 -3.60 -23.65
C VAL A 250 -17.79 -3.53 -22.19
N PRO A 251 -17.77 -4.68 -21.48
CA PRO A 251 -17.49 -4.75 -20.05
C PRO A 251 -16.03 -4.45 -19.74
N ILE A 252 -15.76 -4.08 -18.49
CA ILE A 252 -14.43 -3.74 -17.99
C ILE A 252 -13.98 -4.74 -16.93
N ALA A 253 -12.73 -5.20 -17.05
CA ALA A 253 -12.02 -5.86 -15.96
C ALA A 253 -10.84 -5.00 -15.50
N SER A 254 -10.53 -5.03 -14.20
CA SER A 254 -9.43 -4.21 -13.65
C SER A 254 -8.64 -4.95 -12.58
N THR A 255 -7.35 -4.63 -12.49
CA THR A 255 -6.45 -5.07 -11.43
C THR A 255 -6.18 -3.96 -10.39
N THR A 256 -6.79 -2.80 -10.55
CA THR A 256 -6.47 -1.59 -9.77
C THR A 256 -7.69 -0.83 -9.28
N PHE A 257 -8.86 -0.99 -9.91
CA PHE A 257 -10.08 -0.29 -9.52
C PHE A 257 -10.64 -0.77 -8.18
N GLY A 258 -10.82 0.14 -7.24
CA GLY A 258 -11.34 -0.13 -5.89
C GLY A 258 -10.25 -0.22 -4.81
N VAL A 259 -8.96 -0.31 -5.19
CA VAL A 259 -7.86 -0.35 -4.21
C VAL A 259 -7.80 0.91 -3.34
N GLY A 260 -8.13 2.07 -3.92
CA GLY A 260 -8.20 3.36 -3.21
C GLY A 260 -9.65 3.83 -2.99
N ASN A 261 -10.61 2.92 -2.95
CA ASN A 261 -12.02 3.25 -2.80
C ASN A 261 -12.60 4.08 -3.97
N GLU A 262 -12.01 4.00 -5.17
CA GLU A 262 -12.51 4.68 -6.37
C GLU A 262 -13.96 4.31 -6.69
N HIS A 263 -14.40 3.11 -6.33
CA HIS A 263 -15.77 2.64 -6.49
C HIS A 263 -16.77 3.48 -5.70
N LEU A 264 -16.37 4.12 -4.60
CA LEU A 264 -17.22 5.05 -3.85
C LEU A 264 -17.36 6.43 -4.53
N MET A 265 -16.49 6.71 -5.52
CA MET A 265 -16.48 7.98 -6.24
C MET A 265 -17.30 7.97 -7.52
N ILE A 266 -17.77 6.80 -7.97
CA ILE A 266 -18.62 6.62 -9.13
C ILE A 266 -20.00 6.10 -8.69
N SER A 267 -21.02 6.28 -9.54
CA SER A 267 -22.35 5.72 -9.26
C SER A 267 -22.37 4.20 -9.50
N ALA A 268 -23.33 3.53 -8.89
CA ALA A 268 -23.55 2.09 -9.13
C ALA A 268 -23.75 1.78 -10.62
N GLU A 269 -24.44 2.66 -11.37
CA GLU A 269 -24.65 2.48 -12.81
C GLU A 269 -23.35 2.60 -13.62
N GLU A 270 -22.43 3.48 -13.20
CA GLU A 270 -21.13 3.67 -13.84
C GLU A 270 -20.19 2.49 -13.61
N GLY A 271 -20.31 1.80 -12.47
CA GLY A 271 -19.48 0.65 -12.10
C GLY A 271 -20.13 -0.72 -12.35
N ASP A 272 -21.39 -0.75 -12.81
CA ASP A 272 -22.12 -2.01 -12.98
C ASP A 272 -21.44 -2.98 -13.96
N GLY A 273 -21.36 -4.25 -13.54
CA GLY A 273 -20.80 -5.32 -14.34
C GLY A 273 -19.28 -5.37 -14.42
N MET A 274 -18.56 -4.48 -13.75
CA MET A 274 -17.08 -4.53 -13.67
C MET A 274 -16.61 -5.75 -12.87
N ILE A 275 -15.47 -6.32 -13.28
CA ILE A 275 -14.83 -7.43 -12.58
C ILE A 275 -13.44 -7.00 -12.16
N VAL A 276 -13.11 -7.25 -10.89
CA VAL A 276 -11.80 -6.93 -10.30
C VAL A 276 -11.17 -8.18 -9.68
N ALA A 277 -9.84 -8.18 -9.56
CA ALA A 277 -9.10 -9.24 -8.89
C ALA A 277 -8.12 -8.63 -7.89
N TYR A 278 -8.34 -8.93 -6.59
CA TYR A 278 -7.53 -8.49 -5.47
C TYR A 278 -7.24 -9.62 -4.51
N SER A 279 -6.36 -9.34 -3.57
CA SER A 279 -6.02 -10.23 -2.45
C SER A 279 -6.96 -10.11 -1.26
N TYR A 280 -7.79 -9.06 -1.18
CA TYR A 280 -8.68 -8.78 -0.07
C TYR A 280 -9.99 -8.13 -0.56
N PHE A 281 -11.10 -8.54 0.04
CA PHE A 281 -12.43 -7.94 -0.12
C PHE A 281 -13.12 -7.92 1.24
N GLU A 282 -13.54 -6.75 1.71
CA GLU A 282 -14.20 -6.58 3.00
C GLU A 282 -15.59 -7.26 3.07
N GLU A 283 -16.20 -7.52 1.90
CA GLU A 283 -17.51 -8.16 1.80
C GLU A 283 -17.47 -9.69 1.99
N ILE A 284 -16.28 -10.28 2.10
CA ILE A 284 -16.15 -11.72 2.36
C ILE A 284 -16.51 -11.99 3.82
N ASP A 285 -17.62 -12.71 4.03
CA ASP A 285 -18.07 -13.14 5.36
C ASP A 285 -17.12 -14.24 5.90
N SER A 286 -16.17 -13.82 6.73
CA SER A 286 -15.24 -14.71 7.41
C SER A 286 -14.96 -14.23 8.83
N PRO A 287 -14.58 -15.12 9.78
CA PRO A 287 -14.26 -14.71 11.15
C PRO A 287 -13.09 -13.75 11.28
N ASP A 288 -12.22 -13.71 10.29
CA ASP A 288 -10.98 -12.91 10.29
C ASP A 288 -11.09 -11.62 9.45
N ASN A 289 -12.29 -11.32 8.92
CA ASN A 289 -12.54 -10.20 8.00
C ASN A 289 -13.36 -9.08 8.64
#